data_06259211baedb4175c1605c25ee5c1ee
#
_entry.id   06259211baedb4175c1605c25ee5c1ee
#
_cell.length_a   1.000
_cell.length_b   1.000
_cell.length_c   1.000
_cell.angle_alpha   90.00
_cell.angle_beta   90.00
_cell.angle_gamma   90.00
#
_symmetry.space_group_name_H-M   'P 1'
#
loop_
_entity.id
_entity.type
_entity.pdbx_description
1 polymer ?
#
loop_
_entity_poly.entity_id
_entity_poly.type
_entity_poly.pdbx_seq_one_letter_code
_entity_poly.pdbx_strand_id
1 'polypeptide(L)'
;MDLEIVLQQLSRFNFMTQLLIFSLENISLLLLAVLIGKLIEPANTVLNPKDRKWVISCLICNIFVTALGFELYQLQIVKIDFYHDLVAIILDTLLLIVLMDFFMFCFHYLAHTLKWFHPIHKLHHTHIETNVYSLFVLHPIETLGFGFIWLILISIFQLNYISLTIYLFLNLLYGIFGHLEKNIFPAFWYKNHFTKWISTTKFHSDHHKNQSHNFGFYFTFWDKIFKTII
;
A
#
# COMPACT_ATOMS: atom_id res chain seq x y z
N MET A 1 14.97 2.28 -21.35
CA MET A 1 13.78 1.96 -22.19
C MET A 1 12.67 2.86 -21.69
N ASP A 2 12.07 3.64 -22.57
CA ASP A 2 11.03 4.60 -22.19
C ASP A 2 9.77 3.84 -21.74
N LEU A 3 9.23 4.17 -20.56
CA LEU A 3 8.03 3.50 -20.03
C LEU A 3 6.83 3.63 -20.97
N GLU A 4 6.72 4.76 -21.67
CA GLU A 4 5.67 4.96 -22.66
C GLU A 4 5.71 3.88 -23.76
N ILE A 5 6.92 3.58 -24.27
CA ILE A 5 7.12 2.53 -25.28
C ILE A 5 6.72 1.16 -24.71
N VAL A 6 7.05 0.88 -23.43
CA VAL A 6 6.68 -0.37 -22.76
C VAL A 6 5.17 -0.52 -22.67
N LEU A 7 4.46 0.53 -22.24
CA LEU A 7 3.00 0.51 -22.15
C LEU A 7 2.33 0.37 -23.51
N GLN A 8 2.87 1.03 -24.55
CA GLN A 8 2.41 0.87 -25.92
C GLN A 8 2.66 -0.55 -26.47
N GLN A 9 3.77 -1.18 -26.12
CA GLN A 9 4.02 -2.58 -26.49
C GLN A 9 3.08 -3.52 -25.73
N LEU A 10 2.87 -3.28 -24.44
CA LEU A 10 1.97 -4.06 -23.61
C LEU A 10 0.53 -4.03 -24.12
N SER A 11 0.07 -2.89 -24.65
CA SER A 11 -1.28 -2.76 -25.24
C SER A 11 -1.48 -3.60 -26.51
N ARG A 12 -0.41 -4.04 -27.18
CA ARG A 12 -0.48 -4.90 -28.36
C ARG A 12 -0.64 -6.38 -28.03
N PHE A 13 -0.38 -6.78 -26.78
CA PHE A 13 -0.55 -8.18 -26.39
C PHE A 13 -2.03 -8.49 -26.14
N ASN A 14 -2.38 -9.76 -26.33
CA ASN A 14 -3.71 -10.24 -25.94
C ASN A 14 -3.87 -10.23 -24.42
N PHE A 15 -5.11 -10.24 -23.98
CA PHE A 15 -5.47 -10.17 -22.54
C PHE A 15 -4.76 -11.23 -21.69
N MET A 16 -4.61 -12.47 -22.19
CA MET A 16 -3.95 -13.53 -21.41
C MET A 16 -2.48 -13.25 -21.20
N THR A 17 -1.78 -12.70 -22.18
CA THR A 17 -0.38 -12.29 -22.06
C THR A 17 -0.24 -11.10 -21.10
N GLN A 18 -1.12 -10.12 -21.17
CA GLN A 18 -1.15 -9.00 -20.21
C GLN A 18 -1.38 -9.50 -18.78
N LEU A 19 -2.35 -10.39 -18.59
CA LEU A 19 -2.64 -10.97 -17.28
C LEU A 19 -1.45 -11.77 -16.71
N LEU A 20 -0.73 -12.50 -17.56
CA LEU A 20 0.50 -13.19 -17.16
C LEU A 20 1.57 -12.21 -16.69
N ILE A 21 1.78 -11.10 -17.43
CA ILE A 21 2.76 -10.05 -17.07
C ILE A 21 2.39 -9.42 -15.73
N PHE A 22 1.12 -9.03 -15.52
CA PHE A 22 0.65 -8.47 -14.25
C PHE A 22 0.75 -9.47 -13.09
N SER A 23 0.54 -10.76 -13.38
CA SER A 23 0.73 -11.81 -12.37
C SER A 23 2.20 -11.93 -11.97
N LEU A 24 3.13 -11.92 -12.91
CA LEU A 24 4.57 -11.98 -12.64
C LEU A 24 5.04 -10.74 -11.88
N GLU A 25 4.54 -9.55 -12.23
CA GLU A 25 4.82 -8.30 -11.52
C GLU A 25 4.39 -8.41 -10.05
N ASN A 26 3.13 -8.73 -9.78
CA ASN A 26 2.58 -8.78 -8.43
C ASN A 26 3.24 -9.90 -7.59
N ILE A 27 3.55 -11.06 -8.18
CA ILE A 27 4.34 -12.11 -7.53
C ILE A 27 5.74 -11.60 -7.17
N SER A 28 6.39 -10.86 -8.08
CA SER A 28 7.72 -10.29 -7.84
C SER A 28 7.71 -9.27 -6.70
N LEU A 29 6.67 -8.44 -6.59
CA LEU A 29 6.49 -7.50 -5.49
C LEU A 29 6.27 -8.23 -4.15
N LEU A 30 5.46 -9.29 -4.13
CA LEU A 30 5.29 -10.14 -2.95
C LEU A 30 6.62 -10.78 -2.53
N LEU A 31 7.38 -11.34 -3.48
CA LEU A 31 8.67 -11.95 -3.20
C LEU A 31 9.69 -10.93 -2.70
N LEU A 32 9.70 -9.72 -3.28
CA LEU A 32 10.53 -8.60 -2.81
C LEU A 32 10.18 -8.22 -1.37
N ALA A 33 8.90 -8.09 -1.04
CA ALA A 33 8.45 -7.80 0.32
C ALA A 33 8.92 -8.88 1.31
N VAL A 34 8.74 -10.15 0.96
CA VAL A 34 9.21 -11.29 1.78
C VAL A 34 10.73 -11.30 1.92
N LEU A 35 11.47 -10.98 0.86
CA LEU A 35 12.93 -10.89 0.92
C LEU A 35 13.37 -9.78 1.88
N ILE A 36 12.79 -8.58 1.79
CA ILE A 36 13.07 -7.46 2.71
C ILE A 36 12.75 -7.88 4.15
N GLY A 37 11.57 -8.47 4.40
CA GLY A 37 11.19 -8.97 5.71
C GLY A 37 12.20 -9.99 6.25
N LYS A 38 12.65 -10.96 5.44
CA LYS A 38 13.66 -11.95 5.82
C LYS A 38 15.03 -11.34 6.13
N LEU A 39 15.42 -10.28 5.42
CA LEU A 39 16.69 -9.59 5.69
C LEU A 39 16.65 -8.84 7.03
N ILE A 40 15.50 -8.31 7.44
CA ILE A 40 15.35 -7.53 8.67
C ILE A 40 15.00 -8.43 9.86
N GLU A 41 14.09 -9.39 9.68
CA GLU A 41 13.53 -10.28 10.70
C GLU A 41 13.47 -11.74 10.22
N PRO A 42 14.61 -12.43 10.06
CA PRO A 42 14.64 -13.77 9.46
C PRO A 42 13.82 -14.80 10.26
N ALA A 43 13.82 -14.71 11.59
CA ALA A 43 13.09 -15.65 12.46
C ALA A 43 11.58 -15.43 12.45
N ASN A 44 11.12 -14.17 12.27
CA ASN A 44 9.71 -13.80 12.31
C ASN A 44 9.04 -13.91 10.93
N THR A 45 9.80 -13.93 9.84
CA THR A 45 9.25 -14.01 8.48
C THR A 45 8.83 -15.45 8.13
N VAL A 46 7.71 -15.89 8.72
CA VAL A 46 7.14 -17.22 8.53
C VAL A 46 5.68 -17.11 8.09
N LEU A 47 5.32 -17.78 6.98
CA LEU A 47 3.95 -17.87 6.52
C LEU A 47 3.18 -18.94 7.30
N ASN A 48 2.18 -18.52 8.06
CA ASN A 48 1.26 -19.47 8.70
C ASN A 48 0.44 -20.18 7.61
N PRO A 49 0.33 -21.52 7.62
CA PRO A 49 -0.46 -22.28 6.64
C PRO A 49 -1.91 -21.85 6.53
N LYS A 50 -2.53 -21.35 7.61
CA LYS A 50 -3.91 -20.85 7.63
C LYS A 50 -4.09 -19.57 6.81
N ASP A 51 -3.01 -18.79 6.63
CA ASP A 51 -3.03 -17.49 5.95
C ASP A 51 -2.80 -17.59 4.44
N ARG A 52 -2.32 -18.74 3.95
CA ARG A 52 -2.01 -18.94 2.53
C ARG A 52 -3.17 -18.53 1.60
N LYS A 53 -4.39 -18.90 1.95
CA LYS A 53 -5.57 -18.54 1.15
C LYS A 53 -5.77 -17.04 1.06
N TRP A 54 -5.49 -16.29 2.14
CA TRP A 54 -5.67 -14.85 2.19
C TRP A 54 -4.56 -14.12 1.43
N VAL A 55 -3.31 -14.57 1.56
CA VAL A 55 -2.19 -14.06 0.77
C VAL A 55 -2.45 -14.28 -0.73
N ILE A 56 -2.92 -15.47 -1.13
CA ILE A 56 -3.28 -15.76 -2.53
C ILE A 56 -4.45 -14.87 -2.97
N SER A 57 -5.47 -14.72 -2.14
CA SER A 57 -6.62 -13.86 -2.44
C SER A 57 -6.22 -12.40 -2.60
N CYS A 58 -5.36 -11.87 -1.71
CA CYS A 58 -4.80 -10.53 -1.81
C CYS A 58 -4.02 -10.36 -3.12
N LEU A 59 -3.17 -11.34 -3.48
CA LEU A 59 -2.43 -11.34 -4.75
C LEU A 59 -3.37 -11.29 -5.96
N ILE A 60 -4.43 -12.10 -5.98
CA ILE A 60 -5.43 -12.10 -7.06
C ILE A 60 -6.13 -10.73 -7.16
N CYS A 61 -6.51 -10.14 -6.03
CA CYS A 61 -7.13 -8.81 -6.01
C CYS A 61 -6.17 -7.73 -6.54
N ASN A 62 -4.89 -7.79 -6.17
CA ASN A 62 -3.88 -6.84 -6.68
C ASN A 62 -3.66 -7.00 -8.18
N ILE A 63 -3.59 -8.24 -8.70
CA ILE A 63 -3.52 -8.51 -10.15
C ILE A 63 -4.73 -7.90 -10.86
N PHE A 64 -5.93 -8.08 -10.30
CA PHE A 64 -7.15 -7.48 -10.85
C PHE A 64 -7.08 -5.95 -10.87
N VAL A 65 -6.62 -5.31 -9.77
CA VAL A 65 -6.46 -3.84 -9.70
C VAL A 65 -5.44 -3.36 -10.72
N THR A 66 -4.30 -4.05 -10.88
CA THR A 66 -3.29 -3.74 -11.91
C THR A 66 -3.88 -3.84 -13.32
N ALA A 67 -4.59 -4.93 -13.62
CA ALA A 67 -5.24 -5.15 -14.92
C ALA A 67 -6.29 -4.07 -15.22
N LEU A 68 -7.12 -3.74 -14.22
CA LEU A 68 -8.12 -2.69 -14.36
C LEU A 68 -7.46 -1.31 -14.55
N GLY A 69 -6.40 -1.01 -13.81
CA GLY A 69 -5.65 0.24 -13.98
C GLY A 69 -5.06 0.38 -15.39
N PHE A 70 -4.53 -0.70 -15.94
CA PHE A 70 -4.02 -0.72 -17.31
C PHE A 70 -5.15 -0.54 -18.34
N GLU A 71 -6.31 -1.17 -18.13
CA GLU A 71 -7.49 -0.98 -18.99
C GLU A 71 -7.98 0.48 -18.95
N LEU A 72 -8.04 1.09 -17.77
CA LEU A 72 -8.37 2.52 -17.63
C LEU A 72 -7.36 3.43 -18.36
N TYR A 73 -6.09 3.05 -18.38
CA TYR A 73 -5.06 3.74 -19.18
C TYR A 73 -5.31 3.57 -20.68
N GLN A 74 -5.62 2.39 -21.17
CA GLN A 74 -5.94 2.13 -22.58
C GLN A 74 -7.19 2.92 -23.02
N LEU A 75 -8.19 3.05 -22.15
CA LEU A 75 -9.41 3.84 -22.38
C LEU A 75 -9.19 5.35 -22.22
N GLN A 76 -7.96 5.81 -21.94
CA GLN A 76 -7.61 7.22 -21.73
C GLN A 76 -8.36 7.87 -20.54
N ILE A 77 -8.88 7.08 -19.62
CA ILE A 77 -9.44 7.54 -18.32
C ILE A 77 -8.29 7.89 -17.38
N VAL A 78 -7.31 7.00 -17.25
CA VAL A 78 -6.03 7.28 -16.57
C VAL A 78 -5.08 7.90 -17.59
N LYS A 79 -4.59 9.10 -17.29
CA LYS A 79 -3.62 9.83 -18.11
C LYS A 79 -2.30 9.93 -17.38
N ILE A 80 -1.23 9.48 -18.01
CA ILE A 80 0.11 9.50 -17.44
C ILE A 80 0.94 10.57 -18.16
N ASP A 81 1.65 11.40 -17.40
CA ASP A 81 2.63 12.33 -17.92
C ASP A 81 4.01 11.67 -17.99
N PHE A 82 4.64 11.72 -19.15
CA PHE A 82 5.97 11.13 -19.41
C PHE A 82 7.09 12.19 -19.50
N TYR A 83 6.78 13.47 -19.30
CA TYR A 83 7.80 14.53 -19.32
C TYR A 83 8.66 14.49 -18.06
N HIS A 84 9.95 14.78 -18.22
CA HIS A 84 10.91 14.85 -17.12
C HIS A 84 10.99 16.27 -16.55
N ASP A 85 9.95 16.68 -15.81
CA ASP A 85 9.93 17.91 -15.04
C ASP A 85 10.10 17.59 -13.54
N LEU A 86 11.24 17.99 -12.97
CA LEU A 86 11.55 17.71 -11.55
C LEU A 86 10.54 18.33 -10.60
N VAL A 87 10.03 19.53 -10.89
CA VAL A 87 9.05 20.21 -10.03
C VAL A 87 7.72 19.46 -10.07
N ALA A 88 7.25 19.09 -11.26
CA ALA A 88 6.04 18.28 -11.42
C ALA A 88 6.19 16.92 -10.70
N ILE A 89 7.32 16.22 -10.86
CA ILE A 89 7.58 14.96 -10.17
C ILE A 89 7.50 15.11 -8.64
N ILE A 90 8.10 16.15 -8.07
CA ILE A 90 8.05 16.39 -6.63
C ILE A 90 6.60 16.68 -6.17
N LEU A 91 5.90 17.57 -6.87
CA LEU A 91 4.54 17.98 -6.51
C LEU A 91 3.56 16.81 -6.64
N ASP A 92 3.62 16.04 -7.72
CA ASP A 92 2.78 14.87 -7.93
C ASP A 92 3.04 13.79 -6.87
N THR A 93 4.31 13.54 -6.52
CA THR A 93 4.68 12.59 -5.47
C THR A 93 4.12 13.02 -4.11
N LEU A 94 4.28 14.30 -3.75
CA LEU A 94 3.74 14.83 -2.50
C LEU A 94 2.20 14.79 -2.49
N LEU A 95 1.56 15.13 -3.59
CA LEU A 95 0.10 15.07 -3.76
C LEU A 95 -0.40 13.63 -3.53
N LEU A 96 0.22 12.64 -4.19
CA LEU A 96 -0.13 11.24 -4.02
C LEU A 96 0.03 10.76 -2.58
N ILE A 97 1.18 11.04 -1.95
CA ILE A 97 1.44 10.64 -0.56
C ILE A 97 0.37 11.21 0.37
N VAL A 98 0.05 12.52 0.25
CA VAL A 98 -0.90 13.18 1.16
C VAL A 98 -2.33 12.68 0.92
N LEU A 99 -2.77 12.59 -0.34
CA LEU A 99 -4.13 12.16 -0.66
C LEU A 99 -4.34 10.69 -0.32
N MET A 100 -3.40 9.82 -0.70
CA MET A 100 -3.51 8.40 -0.36
C MET A 100 -3.51 8.19 1.15
N ASP A 101 -2.62 8.87 1.91
CA ASP A 101 -2.59 8.76 3.37
C ASP A 101 -3.92 9.18 4.00
N PHE A 102 -4.50 10.29 3.51
CA PHE A 102 -5.81 10.75 3.99
C PHE A 102 -6.92 9.73 3.72
N PHE A 103 -7.03 9.26 2.48
CA PHE A 103 -8.09 8.32 2.13
C PHE A 103 -7.88 6.94 2.76
N MET A 104 -6.64 6.49 2.91
CA MET A 104 -6.31 5.26 3.64
C MET A 104 -6.65 5.40 5.13
N PHE A 105 -6.34 6.55 5.76
CA PHE A 105 -6.77 6.85 7.12
C PHE A 105 -8.30 6.79 7.25
N CYS A 106 -9.04 7.48 6.37
CA CYS A 106 -10.51 7.47 6.40
C CYS A 106 -11.07 6.05 6.22
N PHE A 107 -10.56 5.30 5.25
CA PHE A 107 -10.98 3.93 4.98
C PHE A 107 -10.71 3.01 6.18
N HIS A 108 -9.52 3.10 6.77
CA HIS A 108 -9.10 2.33 7.93
C HIS A 108 -9.93 2.68 9.18
N TYR A 109 -10.14 3.97 9.44
CA TYR A 109 -11.02 4.43 10.51
C TYR A 109 -12.45 3.89 10.35
N LEU A 110 -13.01 3.95 9.13
CA LEU A 110 -14.32 3.40 8.84
C LEU A 110 -14.37 1.87 9.00
N ALA A 111 -13.27 1.17 8.67
CA ALA A 111 -13.17 -0.26 8.85
C ALA A 111 -13.27 -0.67 10.32
N HIS A 112 -12.81 0.17 11.25
CA HIS A 112 -12.94 -0.06 12.68
C HIS A 112 -14.27 0.41 13.28
N THR A 113 -14.91 1.43 12.71
CA THR A 113 -16.08 2.07 13.33
C THR A 113 -17.42 1.56 12.77
N LEU A 114 -17.46 1.14 11.51
CA LEU A 114 -18.68 0.64 10.88
C LEU A 114 -18.92 -0.83 11.24
N LYS A 115 -20.06 -1.12 11.85
CA LYS A 115 -20.42 -2.46 12.35
C LYS A 115 -20.36 -3.56 11.29
N TRP A 116 -20.67 -3.24 10.04
CA TRP A 116 -20.65 -4.20 8.93
C TRP A 116 -19.25 -4.37 8.34
N PHE A 117 -18.34 -3.40 8.48
CA PHE A 117 -16.98 -3.44 7.95
C PHE A 117 -15.98 -4.02 8.95
N HIS A 118 -16.19 -3.78 10.24
CA HIS A 118 -15.32 -4.27 11.30
C HIS A 118 -15.04 -5.80 11.23
N PRO A 119 -16.03 -6.70 10.96
CA PRO A 119 -15.75 -8.13 10.83
C PRO A 119 -14.80 -8.47 9.65
N ILE A 120 -14.82 -7.66 8.59
CA ILE A 120 -13.96 -7.80 7.40
C ILE A 120 -12.52 -7.47 7.80
N HIS A 121 -12.31 -6.33 8.42
CA HIS A 121 -11.00 -5.82 8.85
C HIS A 121 -10.42 -6.60 10.04
N LYS A 122 -11.27 -7.22 10.86
CA LYS A 122 -10.84 -8.10 11.97
C LYS A 122 -9.94 -9.24 11.51
N LEU A 123 -10.06 -9.69 10.27
CA LEU A 123 -9.15 -10.68 9.69
C LEU A 123 -7.68 -10.21 9.76
N HIS A 124 -7.43 -8.96 9.36
CA HIS A 124 -6.10 -8.34 9.41
C HIS A 124 -5.57 -8.30 10.86
N HIS A 125 -6.42 -7.97 11.81
CA HIS A 125 -6.10 -7.91 13.24
C HIS A 125 -6.02 -9.25 13.97
N THR A 126 -6.15 -10.38 13.28
CA THR A 126 -5.82 -11.69 13.88
C THR A 126 -4.34 -11.84 14.19
N HIS A 127 -3.50 -11.00 13.56
CA HIS A 127 -2.06 -10.93 13.77
C HIS A 127 -1.71 -9.79 14.71
N ILE A 128 -1.72 -10.05 16.03
CA ILE A 128 -1.27 -9.09 17.05
C ILE A 128 0.25 -8.90 16.95
N GLU A 129 0.97 -10.01 16.79
CA GLU A 129 2.39 -10.03 16.43
C GLU A 129 2.47 -10.10 14.90
N THR A 130 2.83 -8.97 14.32
CA THR A 130 2.86 -8.82 12.86
C THR A 130 4.14 -9.41 12.26
N ASN A 131 4.08 -9.79 11.01
CA ASN A 131 5.24 -10.09 10.17
C ASN A 131 4.93 -9.69 8.72
N VAL A 132 5.91 -9.73 7.83
CA VAL A 132 5.74 -9.27 6.45
C VAL A 132 4.59 -9.97 5.71
N TYR A 133 4.25 -11.23 6.03
CA TYR A 133 3.12 -11.90 5.41
C TYR A 133 1.77 -11.34 5.89
N SER A 134 1.68 -10.85 7.14
CA SER A 134 0.43 -10.26 7.65
C SER A 134 0.02 -8.99 6.90
N LEU A 135 0.96 -8.30 6.22
CA LEU A 135 0.65 -7.24 5.25
C LEU A 135 -0.31 -7.71 4.15
N PHE A 136 -0.20 -8.97 3.74
CA PHE A 136 -1.00 -9.58 2.67
C PHE A 136 -2.18 -10.41 3.19
N VAL A 137 -2.38 -10.48 4.51
CA VAL A 137 -3.54 -11.15 5.12
C VAL A 137 -4.67 -10.13 5.25
N LEU A 138 -5.32 -9.89 4.12
CA LEU A 138 -6.42 -8.95 3.97
C LEU A 138 -7.65 -9.66 3.40
N HIS A 139 -8.82 -9.18 3.78
CA HIS A 139 -10.05 -9.60 3.12
C HIS A 139 -10.14 -8.99 1.71
N PRO A 140 -10.67 -9.71 0.68
CA PRO A 140 -10.78 -9.16 -0.68
C PRO A 140 -11.44 -7.79 -0.77
N ILE A 141 -12.49 -7.53 0.00
CA ILE A 141 -13.17 -6.23 0.05
C ILE A 141 -12.20 -5.12 0.51
N GLU A 142 -11.34 -5.42 1.46
CA GLU A 142 -10.36 -4.47 1.97
C GLU A 142 -9.25 -4.20 0.95
N THR A 143 -8.70 -5.26 0.36
CA THR A 143 -7.68 -5.13 -0.70
C THR A 143 -8.20 -4.35 -1.90
N LEU A 144 -9.42 -4.67 -2.36
CA LEU A 144 -10.08 -3.95 -3.46
C LEU A 144 -10.41 -2.52 -3.07
N GLY A 145 -10.80 -2.26 -1.81
CA GLY A 145 -11.07 -0.91 -1.32
C GLY A 145 -9.83 0.00 -1.44
N PHE A 146 -8.68 -0.44 -0.97
CA PHE A 146 -7.42 0.29 -1.14
C PHE A 146 -7.04 0.44 -2.63
N GLY A 147 -7.20 -0.62 -3.42
CA GLY A 147 -6.95 -0.58 -4.86
C GLY A 147 -7.86 0.40 -5.60
N PHE A 148 -9.14 0.50 -5.23
CA PHE A 148 -10.07 1.45 -5.85
C PHE A 148 -9.79 2.90 -5.44
N ILE A 149 -9.38 3.16 -4.19
CA ILE A 149 -8.90 4.49 -3.79
C ILE A 149 -7.74 4.92 -4.71
N TRP A 150 -6.75 4.04 -4.90
CA TRP A 150 -5.64 4.27 -5.82
C TRP A 150 -6.11 4.57 -7.24
N LEU A 151 -6.95 3.71 -7.83
CA LEU A 151 -7.45 3.87 -9.20
C LEU A 151 -8.27 5.15 -9.39
N ILE A 152 -9.08 5.54 -8.41
CA ILE A 152 -9.86 6.78 -8.44
C ILE A 152 -8.90 7.98 -8.49
N LEU A 153 -7.89 8.02 -7.62
CA LEU A 153 -6.95 9.14 -7.56
C LEU A 153 -6.18 9.30 -8.87
N ILE A 154 -5.62 8.22 -9.42
CA ILE A 154 -4.88 8.29 -10.68
C ILE A 154 -5.79 8.53 -11.90
N SER A 155 -7.10 8.35 -11.78
CA SER A 155 -8.07 8.69 -12.83
C SER A 155 -8.48 10.18 -12.79
N ILE A 156 -8.39 10.81 -11.61
CA ILE A 156 -8.74 12.24 -11.44
C ILE A 156 -7.56 13.13 -11.85
N PHE A 157 -6.34 12.73 -11.52
CA PHE A 157 -5.14 13.53 -11.73
C PHE A 157 -4.29 12.94 -12.86
N GLN A 158 -3.82 13.81 -13.76
CA GLN A 158 -2.77 13.43 -14.70
C GLN A 158 -1.43 13.55 -14.00
N LEU A 159 -0.82 12.41 -13.65
CA LEU A 159 0.37 12.34 -12.80
C LEU A 159 1.58 11.85 -13.59
N ASN A 160 2.75 12.31 -13.20
CA ASN A 160 4.00 11.88 -13.78
C ASN A 160 4.30 10.40 -13.45
N TYR A 161 4.77 9.63 -14.43
CA TYR A 161 5.05 8.20 -14.24
C TYR A 161 6.13 7.92 -13.20
N ILE A 162 7.13 8.82 -13.05
CA ILE A 162 8.16 8.70 -12.02
C ILE A 162 7.53 8.85 -10.63
N SER A 163 6.61 9.80 -10.48
CA SER A 163 5.87 10.01 -9.23
C SER A 163 5.03 8.81 -8.85
N LEU A 164 4.33 8.21 -9.84
CA LEU A 164 3.58 6.96 -9.64
C LEU A 164 4.52 5.84 -9.16
N THR A 165 5.67 5.69 -9.80
CA THR A 165 6.66 4.65 -9.45
C THR A 165 7.23 4.87 -8.04
N ILE A 166 7.64 6.11 -7.72
CA ILE A 166 8.15 6.47 -6.38
C ILE A 166 7.08 6.18 -5.33
N TYR A 167 5.85 6.61 -5.58
CA TYR A 167 4.75 6.39 -4.64
C TYR A 167 4.52 4.88 -4.39
N LEU A 168 4.39 4.06 -5.44
CA LEU A 168 4.16 2.61 -5.29
C LEU A 168 5.29 1.93 -4.53
N PHE A 169 6.55 2.32 -4.77
CA PHE A 169 7.69 1.81 -4.02
C PHE A 169 7.64 2.21 -2.54
N LEU A 170 7.34 3.49 -2.24
CA LEU A 170 7.17 3.96 -0.86
C LEU A 170 6.00 3.26 -0.18
N ASN A 171 4.88 3.06 -0.87
CA ASN A 171 3.71 2.34 -0.35
C ASN A 171 4.07 0.92 0.07
N LEU A 172 4.80 0.19 -0.78
CA LEU A 172 5.28 -1.16 -0.45
C LEU A 172 6.21 -1.15 0.77
N LEU A 173 7.20 -0.24 0.80
CA LEU A 173 8.13 -0.13 1.93
C LEU A 173 7.42 0.19 3.25
N TYR A 174 6.49 1.15 3.24
CA TYR A 174 5.72 1.50 4.44
C TYR A 174 4.80 0.36 4.88
N GLY A 175 4.18 -0.36 3.96
CA GLY A 175 3.45 -1.58 4.27
C GLY A 175 4.33 -2.62 4.97
N ILE A 176 5.53 -2.87 4.45
CA ILE A 176 6.50 -3.78 5.07
C ILE A 176 6.89 -3.28 6.47
N PHE A 177 7.30 -2.00 6.60
CA PHE A 177 7.75 -1.45 7.88
C PHE A 177 6.65 -1.45 8.95
N GLY A 178 5.40 -1.18 8.57
CA GLY A 178 4.26 -1.28 9.48
C GLY A 178 4.06 -2.70 10.03
N HIS A 179 4.40 -3.71 9.25
CA HIS A 179 4.23 -5.12 9.62
C HIS A 179 5.48 -5.82 10.16
N LEU A 180 6.57 -5.09 10.42
CA LEU A 180 7.69 -5.65 11.19
C LEU A 180 7.35 -5.61 12.68
N GLU A 181 7.80 -6.61 13.44
CA GLU A 181 7.74 -6.61 14.90
C GLU A 181 8.85 -5.76 15.49
N LYS A 182 10.04 -5.86 14.90
CA LYS A 182 11.22 -5.10 15.32
C LYS A 182 11.07 -3.62 14.96
N ASN A 183 11.15 -2.79 15.98
CA ASN A 183 11.22 -1.35 15.74
C ASN A 183 12.54 -0.98 15.07
N ILE A 184 12.46 -0.57 13.80
CA ILE A 184 13.63 -0.17 12.99
C ILE A 184 13.96 1.31 13.10
N PHE A 185 13.07 2.11 13.72
CA PHE A 185 13.24 3.56 13.86
C PHE A 185 14.01 3.91 15.14
N PRO A 186 15.04 4.76 15.08
CA PRO A 186 15.84 5.14 16.24
C PRO A 186 15.05 6.01 17.22
N ALA A 187 15.42 5.98 18.49
CA ALA A 187 14.70 6.69 19.57
C ALA A 187 14.55 8.20 19.34
N PHE A 188 15.51 8.87 18.67
CA PHE A 188 15.41 10.29 18.37
C PHE A 188 14.27 10.62 17.39
N TRP A 189 13.85 9.67 16.54
CA TRP A 189 12.80 9.85 15.54
C TRP A 189 11.49 10.33 16.18
N TYR A 190 11.13 9.77 17.32
CA TYR A 190 9.89 10.10 18.05
C TYR A 190 9.91 11.48 18.69
N LYS A 191 11.10 12.04 18.96
CA LYS A 191 11.29 13.33 19.65
C LYS A 191 11.59 14.48 18.69
N ASN A 192 12.01 14.20 17.46
CA ASN A 192 12.36 15.22 16.48
C ASN A 192 11.10 15.91 15.94
N HIS A 193 11.17 17.21 15.76
CA HIS A 193 10.02 18.04 15.34
C HIS A 193 9.45 17.64 13.97
N PHE A 194 10.25 17.13 13.06
CA PHE A 194 9.82 16.73 11.71
C PHE A 194 9.41 15.26 11.67
N THR A 195 10.27 14.37 12.18
CA THR A 195 10.06 12.93 12.02
C THR A 195 8.98 12.35 12.94
N LYS A 196 8.62 13.04 14.04
CA LYS A 196 7.50 12.63 14.93
C LYS A 196 6.13 12.58 14.24
N TRP A 197 6.02 13.19 13.06
CA TRP A 197 4.79 13.19 12.26
C TRP A 197 4.70 12.03 11.27
N ILE A 198 5.79 11.28 11.12
CA ILE A 198 5.91 10.14 10.23
C ILE A 198 5.60 8.88 11.04
N SER A 199 4.71 8.05 10.52
CA SER A 199 4.36 6.75 11.11
C SER A 199 5.58 5.84 11.20
N THR A 200 5.58 4.96 12.18
CA THR A 200 6.69 4.04 12.48
C THR A 200 6.18 2.62 12.65
N THR A 201 7.07 1.66 12.64
CA THR A 201 6.76 0.26 12.97
C THR A 201 5.98 0.15 14.28
N LYS A 202 6.44 0.87 15.32
CA LYS A 202 5.78 0.88 16.63
C LYS A 202 4.36 1.44 16.55
N PHE A 203 4.13 2.51 15.77
CA PHE A 203 2.82 3.14 15.63
C PHE A 203 1.77 2.15 15.12
N HIS A 204 2.09 1.40 14.08
CA HIS A 204 1.18 0.41 13.52
C HIS A 204 1.09 -0.87 14.37
N SER A 205 2.20 -1.31 14.98
CA SER A 205 2.17 -2.42 15.95
C SER A 205 1.31 -2.10 17.18
N ASP A 206 1.35 -0.86 17.68
CA ASP A 206 0.47 -0.43 18.77
C ASP A 206 -1.01 -0.42 18.35
N HIS A 207 -1.30 -0.09 17.06
CA HIS A 207 -2.63 -0.20 16.48
C HIS A 207 -3.13 -1.66 16.46
N HIS A 208 -2.31 -2.62 16.05
CA HIS A 208 -2.69 -4.04 16.10
C HIS A 208 -3.01 -4.54 17.51
N LYS A 209 -2.35 -3.98 18.53
CA LYS A 209 -2.61 -4.28 19.95
C LYS A 209 -3.83 -3.55 20.50
N ASN A 210 -4.07 -2.31 20.05
CA ASN A 210 -5.19 -1.48 20.45
C ASN A 210 -5.89 -0.86 19.24
N GLN A 211 -6.88 -1.55 18.73
CA GLN A 211 -7.58 -1.27 17.48
C GLN A 211 -8.43 0.02 17.49
N SER A 212 -8.46 0.76 18.58
CA SER A 212 -9.22 2.03 18.69
C SER A 212 -8.40 3.28 18.40
N HIS A 213 -7.10 3.13 18.06
CA HIS A 213 -6.16 4.23 17.90
C HIS A 213 -5.18 3.97 16.74
N ASN A 214 -4.49 5.02 16.29
CA ASN A 214 -3.39 4.96 15.33
C ASN A 214 -3.78 4.41 13.95
N PHE A 215 -4.76 5.03 13.31
CA PHE A 215 -5.30 4.61 12.00
C PHE A 215 -4.47 5.09 10.81
N GLY A 216 -3.54 6.05 10.99
CA GLY A 216 -2.69 6.60 9.94
C GLY A 216 -1.75 5.58 9.32
N PHE A 217 -1.36 5.80 8.05
CA PHE A 217 -0.46 4.93 7.34
C PHE A 217 0.95 5.54 7.21
N TYR A 218 1.10 6.67 6.50
CA TYR A 218 2.40 7.35 6.37
C TYR A 218 2.62 8.38 7.47
N PHE A 219 1.54 9.09 7.89
CA PHE A 219 1.64 10.18 8.84
C PHE A 219 0.75 9.97 10.07
N THR A 220 1.20 10.55 11.20
CA THR A 220 0.45 10.52 12.46
C THR A 220 -0.44 11.74 12.66
N PHE A 221 -0.41 12.72 11.74
CA PHE A 221 -1.12 14.00 11.94
C PHE A 221 -2.63 13.86 11.80
N TRP A 222 -3.14 12.94 10.99
CA TRP A 222 -4.58 12.67 10.92
C TRP A 222 -5.11 12.15 12.27
N ASP A 223 -4.39 11.22 12.89
CA ASP A 223 -4.75 10.72 14.21
C ASP A 223 -4.73 11.81 15.27
N LYS A 224 -3.83 12.79 15.17
CA LYS A 224 -3.82 13.95 16.06
C LYS A 224 -5.02 14.87 15.82
N ILE A 225 -5.38 15.14 14.56
CA ILE A 225 -6.54 15.96 14.21
C ILE A 225 -7.83 15.31 14.69
N PHE A 226 -7.98 14.01 14.46
CA PHE A 226 -9.18 13.25 14.83
C PHE A 226 -9.14 12.68 16.26
N LYS A 227 -8.08 12.97 17.04
CA LYS A 227 -7.88 12.55 18.43
C LYS A 227 -7.90 11.00 18.61
N THR A 228 -7.32 10.32 17.67
CA THR A 228 -7.20 8.85 17.63
C THR A 228 -5.76 8.36 17.84
N ILE A 229 -4.85 9.23 18.27
CA ILE A 229 -3.45 8.88 18.58
C ILE A 229 -3.30 8.44 20.03
N ILE A 230 -2.41 7.46 20.27
CA ILE A 230 -1.90 7.08 21.61
C ILE A 230 -0.48 7.64 21.77
#